data_f36e2e9c66250324bd6f3578b6f28d85
#
_entry.id   f36e2e9c66250324bd6f3578b6f28d85
#
_cell.length_a   1.000
_cell.length_b   1.000
_cell.length_c   1.000
_cell.angle_alpha   90.00
_cell.angle_beta   90.00
_cell.angle_gamma   90.00
#
_symmetry.space_group_name_H-M   'P 1'
#
loop_
_entity.id
_entity.type
_entity.pdbx_description
1 polymer ?
#
loop_
_entity_poly.entity_id
_entity_poly.type
_entity_poly.pdbx_seq_one_letter_code
_entity_poly.pdbx_strand_id
1 'polypeptide(L)'
;MTQRQKESRRIAGLVQVALDTLRNQELAHYTDPVNAPQPYLSSIQLRDLVLQDEHSVSARRRLWARVESVVEGNANVRANLEEMEGGDETRVWRWVGSTGTPGMKELEFES
;
A
#
# COMPACT_ATOMS: atom_id res chain seq x y z
N MET A 1 -9.36 12.26 25.16
CA MET A 1 -9.04 12.17 23.74
C MET A 1 -10.23 12.54 22.89
N THR A 2 -10.05 13.46 21.95
CA THR A 2 -11.15 13.90 21.12
C THR A 2 -11.41 12.91 20.00
N GLN A 3 -12.56 13.05 19.36
CA GLN A 3 -12.91 12.20 18.24
C GLN A 3 -11.91 12.38 17.10
N ARG A 4 -11.46 13.61 16.89
CA ARG A 4 -10.49 13.89 15.85
C ARG A 4 -9.16 13.17 16.12
N GLN A 5 -8.73 13.15 17.38
CA GLN A 5 -7.49 12.46 17.72
C GLN A 5 -7.61 10.96 17.55
N LYS A 6 -8.78 10.41 17.88
CA LYS A 6 -8.98 8.97 17.70
C LYS A 6 -8.95 8.61 16.24
N GLU A 7 -9.57 9.41 15.40
CA GLU A 7 -9.58 9.11 13.98
C GLU A 7 -8.18 9.27 13.39
N SER A 8 -7.42 10.26 13.84
CA SER A 8 -6.06 10.44 13.36
C SER A 8 -5.18 9.25 13.69
N ARG A 9 -5.36 8.69 14.90
CA ARG A 9 -4.59 7.51 15.25
C ARG A 9 -5.00 6.32 14.41
N ARG A 10 -6.29 6.19 14.14
CA ARG A 10 -6.77 5.10 13.31
C ARG A 10 -6.22 5.23 11.90
N ILE A 11 -6.20 6.46 11.35
CA ILE A 11 -5.67 6.69 10.02
C ILE A 11 -4.19 6.33 9.99
N ALA A 12 -3.43 6.72 11.00
CA ALA A 12 -2.00 6.39 11.03
C ALA A 12 -1.77 4.88 11.02
N GLY A 13 -2.58 4.15 11.77
CA GLY A 13 -2.48 2.69 11.79
C GLY A 13 -2.84 2.08 10.44
N LEU A 14 -3.88 2.59 9.80
CA LEU A 14 -4.30 2.07 8.50
C LEU A 14 -3.25 2.39 7.43
N VAL A 15 -2.64 3.56 7.51
CA VAL A 15 -1.57 3.92 6.57
C VAL A 15 -0.41 2.95 6.73
N GLN A 16 -0.07 2.61 7.97
CA GLN A 16 1.04 1.69 8.20
C GLN A 16 0.72 0.31 7.61
N VAL A 17 -0.51 -0.15 7.77
CA VAL A 17 -0.93 -1.42 7.19
C VAL A 17 -0.83 -1.36 5.66
N ALA A 18 -1.25 -0.24 5.07
CA ALA A 18 -1.20 -0.08 3.63
C ALA A 18 0.24 -0.11 3.13
N LEU A 19 1.14 0.60 3.80
CA LEU A 19 2.54 0.65 3.38
C LEU A 19 3.19 -0.72 3.53
N ASP A 20 2.89 -1.43 4.62
CA ASP A 20 3.44 -2.76 4.83
C ASP A 20 2.91 -3.73 3.77
N THR A 21 1.65 -3.58 3.39
CA THR A 21 1.04 -4.45 2.38
C THR A 21 1.70 -4.22 1.02
N LEU A 22 1.95 -2.97 0.67
CA LEU A 22 2.62 -2.66 -0.59
C LEU A 22 4.05 -3.18 -0.60
N ARG A 23 4.75 -3.01 0.52
CA ARG A 23 6.13 -3.48 0.60
C ARG A 23 6.18 -5.00 0.51
N ASN A 24 5.24 -5.67 1.16
CA ASN A 24 5.18 -7.12 1.11
C ASN A 24 4.83 -7.63 -0.29
N GLN A 25 4.01 -6.89 -1.04
CA GLN A 25 3.67 -7.27 -2.40
C GLN A 25 4.90 -7.16 -3.31
N GLU A 26 5.68 -6.12 -3.13
CA GLU A 26 6.88 -5.95 -3.90
C GLU A 26 7.87 -7.09 -3.59
N LEU A 27 8.03 -7.41 -2.32
CA LEU A 27 8.93 -8.47 -1.94
C LEU A 27 8.44 -9.83 -2.44
N ALA A 28 7.14 -10.07 -2.36
CA ALA A 28 6.58 -11.33 -2.83
C ALA A 28 6.78 -11.50 -4.34
N HIS A 29 6.62 -10.42 -5.10
CA HIS A 29 6.82 -10.49 -6.53
C HIS A 29 8.29 -10.80 -6.83
N TYR A 30 9.20 -10.22 -6.07
CA TYR A 30 10.61 -10.41 -6.30
C TYR A 30 11.04 -11.83 -5.96
N THR A 31 10.47 -12.42 -4.92
CA THR A 31 10.88 -13.75 -4.47
C THR A 31 10.07 -14.87 -5.11
N ASP A 32 8.84 -14.60 -5.53
CA ASP A 32 7.99 -15.67 -6.08
C ASP A 32 7.05 -15.08 -7.14
N PRO A 33 7.59 -14.73 -8.30
CA PRO A 33 6.78 -14.08 -9.33
C PRO A 33 5.68 -14.95 -9.91
N VAL A 34 5.70 -16.25 -9.67
CA VAL A 34 4.65 -17.11 -10.15
C VAL A 34 3.37 -16.88 -9.37
N ASN A 35 3.46 -16.81 -8.04
CA ASN A 35 2.30 -16.60 -7.21
C ASN A 35 2.02 -15.12 -6.99
N ALA A 36 2.98 -14.25 -7.20
CA ALA A 36 2.80 -12.81 -7.07
C ALA A 36 3.29 -12.16 -8.38
N PRO A 37 2.48 -12.27 -9.44
CA PRO A 37 2.94 -11.84 -10.76
C PRO A 37 3.10 -10.34 -10.92
N GLN A 38 2.53 -9.55 -10.01
CA GLN A 38 2.66 -8.11 -10.10
C GLN A 38 3.27 -7.54 -8.84
N PRO A 39 4.13 -6.54 -8.97
CA PRO A 39 4.72 -5.92 -7.78
C PRO A 39 3.82 -4.84 -7.18
N TYR A 40 2.66 -4.59 -7.78
CA TYR A 40 1.79 -3.52 -7.36
C TYR A 40 0.42 -4.07 -6.99
N LEU A 41 -0.36 -3.23 -6.34
CA LEU A 41 -1.74 -3.54 -6.03
C LEU A 41 -2.61 -2.39 -6.53
N SER A 42 -3.81 -2.68 -6.99
CA SER A 42 -4.71 -1.61 -7.38
C SER A 42 -5.21 -0.92 -6.11
N SER A 43 -5.64 0.32 -6.26
CA SER A 43 -6.13 1.05 -5.10
C SER A 43 -7.33 0.37 -4.48
N ILE A 44 -8.18 -0.27 -5.31
CA ILE A 44 -9.34 -0.98 -4.80
C ILE A 44 -8.92 -2.22 -4.01
N GLN A 45 -7.95 -2.98 -4.51
CA GLN A 45 -7.47 -4.14 -3.78
C GLN A 45 -6.86 -3.72 -2.44
N LEU A 46 -6.07 -2.67 -2.44
CA LEU A 46 -5.44 -2.20 -1.22
C LEU A 46 -6.49 -1.71 -0.23
N ARG A 47 -7.49 -0.97 -0.72
CA ARG A 47 -8.57 -0.50 0.14
C ARG A 47 -9.26 -1.66 0.83
N ASP A 48 -9.59 -2.71 0.06
CA ASP A 48 -10.32 -3.83 0.61
C ASP A 48 -9.48 -4.60 1.63
N LEU A 49 -8.18 -4.65 1.45
CA LEU A 49 -7.32 -5.31 2.42
C LEU A 49 -7.17 -4.46 3.68
N VAL A 50 -6.96 -3.17 3.51
CA VAL A 50 -6.71 -2.29 4.65
C VAL A 50 -7.97 -2.10 5.50
N LEU A 51 -9.12 -2.02 4.83
CA LEU A 51 -10.37 -1.75 5.53
C LEU A 51 -11.27 -2.97 5.64
N GLN A 52 -10.69 -4.16 5.62
CA GLN A 52 -11.49 -5.38 5.63
C GLN A 52 -12.39 -5.50 6.87
N ASP A 53 -12.01 -4.85 7.96
CA ASP A 53 -12.83 -4.92 9.16
C ASP A 53 -13.82 -3.77 9.28
N GLU A 54 -13.84 -2.86 8.32
CA GLU A 54 -14.77 -1.76 8.37
C GLU A 54 -15.96 -2.09 7.48
N HIS A 55 -17.15 -2.18 8.06
CA HIS A 55 -18.33 -2.59 7.31
C HIS A 55 -19.24 -1.45 6.87
N SER A 56 -19.03 -0.25 7.40
CA SER A 56 -19.84 0.89 7.01
C SER A 56 -19.30 1.47 5.71
N VAL A 57 -20.15 1.57 4.70
CA VAL A 57 -19.76 2.08 3.39
C VAL A 57 -19.29 3.51 3.48
N SER A 58 -20.01 4.34 4.22
CA SER A 58 -19.62 5.74 4.33
C SER A 58 -18.32 5.91 5.10
N ALA A 59 -18.10 5.09 6.13
CA ALA A 59 -16.86 5.15 6.88
C ALA A 59 -15.69 4.68 6.03
N ARG A 60 -15.88 3.62 5.22
CA ARG A 60 -14.84 3.14 4.33
C ARG A 60 -14.44 4.23 3.35
N ARG A 61 -15.42 4.92 2.79
CA ARG A 61 -15.13 5.97 1.82
C ARG A 61 -14.36 7.11 2.47
N ARG A 62 -14.80 7.53 3.65
CA ARG A 62 -14.14 8.64 4.34
C ARG A 62 -12.73 8.27 4.77
N LEU A 63 -12.57 7.10 5.36
CA LEU A 63 -11.27 6.67 5.84
C LEU A 63 -10.30 6.44 4.69
N TRP A 64 -10.80 5.81 3.62
CA TRP A 64 -9.91 5.52 2.49
C TRP A 64 -9.42 6.79 1.83
N ALA A 65 -10.25 7.82 1.71
CA ALA A 65 -9.82 9.07 1.13
C ALA A 65 -8.63 9.65 1.90
N ARG A 66 -8.66 9.54 3.22
CA ARG A 66 -7.57 10.07 4.04
C ARG A 66 -6.34 9.19 3.96
N VAL A 67 -6.53 7.87 4.01
CA VAL A 67 -5.41 6.94 3.91
C VAL A 67 -4.74 7.07 2.54
N GLU A 68 -5.55 7.15 1.50
CA GLU A 68 -5.03 7.26 0.14
C GLU A 68 -4.15 8.50 -0.01
N SER A 69 -4.60 9.61 0.52
CA SER A 69 -3.86 10.85 0.42
C SER A 69 -2.49 10.74 1.09
N VAL A 70 -2.44 10.12 2.25
CA VAL A 70 -1.19 9.99 2.99
C VAL A 70 -0.26 8.99 2.30
N VAL A 71 -0.81 7.87 1.83
CA VAL A 71 -0.01 6.85 1.18
C VAL A 71 0.59 7.39 -0.12
N GLU A 72 -0.20 8.13 -0.89
CA GLU A 72 0.32 8.67 -2.14
C GLU A 72 1.38 9.73 -1.91
N GLY A 73 1.37 10.36 -0.77
CA GLY A 73 2.40 11.34 -0.43
C GLY A 73 3.68 10.74 0.07
N ASN A 74 3.71 9.42 0.26
CA ASN A 74 4.91 8.77 0.78
C ASN A 74 5.95 8.66 -0.33
N ALA A 75 7.19 9.05 -0.03
CA ALA A 75 8.25 9.06 -1.03
C ALA A 75 8.59 7.67 -1.56
N ASN A 76 8.24 6.62 -0.81
CA ASN A 76 8.55 5.26 -1.22
C ASN A 76 7.40 4.59 -1.96
N VAL A 77 6.35 5.33 -2.28
CA VAL A 77 5.21 4.78 -2.99
C VAL A 77 5.08 5.49 -4.33
N ARG A 78 4.86 4.72 -5.38
CA ARG A 78 4.63 5.28 -6.70
C ARG A 78 3.25 4.87 -7.19
N ALA A 79 2.48 5.84 -7.66
CA ALA A 79 1.15 5.58 -8.18
C ALA A 79 1.20 5.69 -9.70
N ASN A 80 0.60 4.75 -10.39
CA ASN A 80 0.56 4.74 -11.85
C ASN A 80 -0.82 4.28 -12.30
N LEU A 81 -1.10 4.47 -13.58
CA LEU A 81 -2.31 3.93 -14.18
C LEU A 81 -1.89 2.75 -15.04
N GLU A 82 -2.56 1.63 -14.85
CA GLU A 82 -2.29 0.42 -15.63
C GLU A 82 -3.54 0.03 -16.39
N GLU A 83 -3.35 -0.41 -17.62
CA GLU A 83 -4.48 -0.84 -18.42
C GLU A 83 -4.82 -2.28 -18.07
N MET A 84 -6.06 -2.54 -17.73
CA MET A 84 -6.49 -3.87 -17.37
C MET A 84 -7.10 -4.55 -18.57
N GLU A 85 -7.39 -5.83 -18.43
CA GLU A 85 -8.06 -6.56 -19.48
C GLU A 85 -9.37 -5.86 -19.76
N GLY A 86 -9.71 -5.69 -20.99
CA GLY A 86 -10.92 -4.98 -21.33
C GLY A 86 -10.70 -3.52 -21.63
N GLY A 87 -9.48 -3.03 -21.45
CA GLY A 87 -9.14 -1.66 -21.82
C GLY A 87 -9.33 -0.62 -20.75
N ASP A 88 -9.84 -1.00 -19.57
CA ASP A 88 -10.04 -0.03 -18.51
C ASP A 88 -8.72 0.27 -17.81
N GLU A 89 -8.54 1.51 -17.40
CA GLU A 89 -7.36 1.89 -16.67
C GLU A 89 -7.66 1.88 -15.18
N THR A 90 -6.72 1.42 -14.38
CA THR A 90 -6.88 1.35 -12.93
C THR A 90 -5.65 1.94 -12.27
N ARG A 91 -5.86 2.70 -11.21
CA ARG A 91 -4.75 3.23 -10.45
C ARG A 91 -4.13 2.11 -9.64
N VAL A 92 -2.81 1.96 -9.75
CA VAL A 92 -2.09 0.96 -8.99
C VAL A 92 -0.99 1.64 -8.21
N TRP A 93 -0.61 1.05 -7.08
CA TRP A 93 0.42 1.59 -6.22
C TRP A 93 1.49 0.54 -6.00
N ARG A 94 2.71 0.99 -6.00
CA ARG A 94 3.86 0.10 -5.86
C ARG A 94 4.82 0.69 -4.87
N TRP A 95 5.40 -0.16 -4.02
CA TRP A 95 6.46 0.23 -3.11
C TRP A 95 7.76 0.28 -3.89
N VAL A 96 8.44 1.43 -3.87
CA VAL A 96 9.70 1.59 -4.59
C VAL A 96 10.86 1.92 -3.65
N GLY A 97 10.61 1.89 -2.35
CA GLY A 97 11.68 2.13 -1.39
C GLY A 97 12.42 0.85 -1.08
N SER A 98 13.19 0.86 -0.01
CA SER A 98 13.88 -0.32 0.44
C SER A 98 12.86 -1.36 0.88
N THR A 99 13.06 -2.62 0.47
CA THR A 99 12.14 -3.66 0.88
C THR A 99 12.52 -4.24 2.23
N GLY A 100 13.62 -3.79 2.77
CA GLY A 100 14.06 -4.34 4.04
C GLY A 100 14.84 -5.61 3.89
N THR A 101 15.22 -5.97 2.66
CA THR A 101 16.02 -7.15 2.45
C THR A 101 17.36 -6.87 3.04
N PRO A 102 17.66 -7.43 4.17
CA PRO A 102 18.82 -7.06 4.90
C PRO A 102 20.08 -7.25 4.17
N GLY A 103 20.22 -8.28 3.53
CA GLY A 103 21.48 -8.57 2.93
C GLY A 103 21.96 -7.59 1.94
N MET A 104 21.06 -6.94 1.28
CA MET A 104 21.46 -6.07 0.30
C MET A 104 22.15 -4.88 0.82
N LYS A 105 21.63 -4.34 1.87
CA LYS A 105 22.22 -3.22 2.39
C LYS A 105 23.46 -3.47 3.07
N GLU A 106 23.51 -4.42 3.88
CA GLU A 106 24.64 -4.70 4.62
C GLU A 106 25.78 -5.06 3.77
N LEU A 107 25.52 -5.73 2.71
CA LEU A 107 26.55 -6.11 1.90
C LEU A 107 27.22 -4.98 1.34
N GLU A 108 26.49 -3.96 1.08
CA GLU A 108 27.01 -2.95 0.55
C GLU A 108 27.88 -2.26 1.39
N PHE A 109 27.63 -2.15 2.52
CA PHE A 109 28.34 -1.41 3.22
C PHE A 109 29.33 -1.97 3.88
N GLU A 110 29.32 -2.89 4.04
CA GLU A 110 30.15 -3.38 4.73
C GLU A 110 31.13 -3.62 4.09
N SER A 111 31.05 -3.45 3.39
CA SER A 111 31.98 -3.68 2.91
C SER A 111 32.40 -2.96 2.83
#